data_477da6a5e4e85f0658330ce36bbcda87
#
_entry.id   477da6a5e4e85f0658330ce36bbcda87
#
_cell.length_a   1.000
_cell.length_b   1.000
_cell.length_c   1.000
_cell.angle_alpha   90.00
_cell.angle_beta   90.00
_cell.angle_gamma   90.00
#
_symmetry.space_group_name_H-M   'P 1'
#
loop_
_entity.id
_entity.type
_entity.pdbx_description
1 polymer ?
#
loop_
_entity_poly.entity_id
_entity_poly.type
_entity_poly.pdbx_seq_one_letter_code
_entity_poly.pdbx_strand_id
1 'polypeptide(L)'
;MAKTATPWGPAELVEELMLAQRAGDKRFSSVVQLLEAPGGERLVRFAYATSGTARRGPVTLRRRDLERLRAGLAERPALAEALGGLGGGG
;
A
#
# COMPACT_ATOMS: atom_id res chain seq x y z
N MET A 1 12.52 -8.97 11.69
CA MET A 1 11.61 -8.17 10.90
C MET A 1 11.81 -6.70 11.18
N ALA A 2 11.60 -5.87 10.17
CA ALA A 2 11.84 -4.45 10.31
C ALA A 2 10.62 -3.75 10.86
N LYS A 3 10.84 -2.79 11.73
CA LYS A 3 9.76 -1.95 12.23
C LYS A 3 9.75 -0.66 11.45
N THR A 4 8.57 -0.11 11.26
CA THR A 4 8.40 1.14 10.56
C THR A 4 7.35 1.97 11.28
N ALA A 5 7.44 3.29 11.10
CA ALA A 5 6.49 4.20 11.73
C ALA A 5 5.24 4.33 10.87
N THR A 6 4.10 4.44 11.53
CA THR A 6 2.84 4.75 10.86
C THR A 6 2.15 5.85 11.65
N PRO A 7 1.12 6.48 11.07
CA PRO A 7 0.37 7.50 11.82
C PRO A 7 -0.24 6.97 13.12
N TRP A 8 -0.38 5.66 13.23
CA TRP A 8 -0.97 5.04 14.43
C TRP A 8 0.05 4.34 15.28
N GLY A 9 1.34 4.62 15.08
CA GLY A 9 2.41 4.05 15.88
C GLY A 9 3.27 3.09 15.07
N PRO A 10 4.23 2.43 15.73
CA PRO A 10 5.13 1.50 15.04
C PRO A 10 4.40 0.24 14.60
N ALA A 11 4.87 -0.34 13.52
CA ALA A 11 4.33 -1.58 12.99
C ALA A 11 5.46 -2.39 12.40
N GLU A 12 5.25 -3.68 12.24
CA GLU A 12 6.26 -4.55 11.63
C GLU A 12 5.97 -4.75 10.16
N LEU A 13 7.03 -4.75 9.36
CA LEU A 13 6.92 -5.03 7.94
C LEU A 13 6.80 -6.53 7.74
N VAL A 14 5.68 -6.96 7.17
CA VAL A 14 5.41 -8.38 6.95
C VAL A 14 5.83 -8.79 5.54
N GLU A 15 5.35 -8.06 4.54
CA GLU A 15 5.69 -8.32 3.15
C GLU A 15 5.81 -7.02 2.41
N GLU A 16 6.59 -7.04 1.36
CA GLU A 16 6.82 -5.83 0.56
C GLU A 16 6.90 -6.20 -0.91
N LEU A 17 6.23 -5.40 -1.72
CA LEU A 17 6.29 -5.52 -3.17
C LEU A 17 6.83 -4.22 -3.73
N MET A 18 7.88 -4.30 -4.52
CA MET A 18 8.43 -3.14 -5.18
C MET A 18 8.24 -3.28 -6.69
N LEU A 19 7.66 -2.26 -7.28
CA LEU A 19 7.42 -2.24 -8.71
C LEU A 19 8.31 -1.17 -9.33
N ALA A 20 9.29 -1.61 -10.11
CA ALA A 20 10.20 -0.70 -10.77
C ALA A 20 9.46 0.08 -11.84
N GLN A 21 9.68 1.38 -11.86
CA GLN A 21 9.02 2.25 -12.83
C GLN A 21 10.00 3.25 -13.39
N ARG A 22 9.63 3.83 -14.51
CA ARG A 22 10.46 4.82 -15.18
C ARG A 22 9.58 5.88 -15.81
N ALA A 23 9.93 7.13 -15.58
CA ALA A 23 9.23 8.27 -16.18
C ALA A 23 10.32 9.13 -16.83
N GLY A 24 10.44 9.05 -18.16
CA GLY A 24 11.53 9.71 -18.86
C GLY A 24 12.85 9.16 -18.40
N ASP A 25 13.71 10.01 -17.89
CA ASP A 25 15.02 9.60 -17.38
C ASP A 25 15.00 9.26 -15.91
N LYS A 26 13.87 9.44 -15.26
CA LYS A 26 13.78 9.19 -13.83
C LYS A 26 13.37 7.77 -13.56
N ARG A 27 14.10 7.13 -12.66
CA ARG A 27 13.78 5.78 -12.20
C ARG A 27 13.28 5.86 -10.77
N PHE A 28 12.22 5.16 -10.49
CA PHE A 28 11.67 5.08 -9.15
C PHE A 28 10.94 3.76 -9.00
N SER A 29 10.48 3.48 -7.81
CA SER A 29 9.69 2.29 -7.56
C SER A 29 8.44 2.66 -6.81
N SER A 30 7.34 2.02 -7.18
CA SER A 30 6.14 2.04 -6.36
C SER A 30 6.25 0.90 -5.37
N VAL A 31 5.90 1.17 -4.13
CA VAL A 31 6.09 0.21 -3.05
C VAL A 31 4.75 -0.05 -2.40
N VAL A 32 4.43 -1.32 -2.23
CA VAL A 32 3.24 -1.73 -1.49
C VAL A 32 3.71 -2.59 -0.33
N GLN A 33 3.36 -2.22 0.87
CA GLN A 33 3.83 -2.91 2.07
C GLN A 33 2.66 -3.38 2.91
N LEU A 34 2.78 -4.61 3.40
CA LEU A 34 1.86 -5.13 4.39
C LEU A 34 2.53 -4.99 5.75
N LEU A 35 1.85 -4.31 6.65
CA LEU A 35 2.37 -4.03 7.97
C LEU A 35 1.46 -4.66 9.02
N GLU A 36 2.02 -4.94 10.19
CA GLU A 36 1.24 -5.47 11.29
C GLU A 36 1.48 -4.63 12.54
N ALA A 37 0.42 -4.06 13.09
CA ALA A 37 0.50 -3.28 14.31
C ALA A 37 0.57 -4.20 15.53
N PRO A 38 0.99 -3.67 16.69
CA PRO A 38 1.14 -4.51 17.88
C PRO A 38 -0.11 -5.27 18.28
N GLY A 39 -1.28 -4.75 17.99
CA GLY A 39 -2.53 -5.44 18.30
C GLY A 39 -2.93 -6.49 17.28
N GLY A 40 -2.11 -6.72 16.28
CA GLY A 40 -2.42 -7.69 15.24
C GLY A 40 -3.17 -7.10 14.06
N GLU A 41 -3.52 -5.85 14.12
CA GLU A 41 -4.20 -5.22 12.99
C GLU A 41 -3.24 -5.07 11.81
N ARG A 42 -3.72 -5.38 10.63
CA ARG A 42 -2.93 -5.27 9.43
C ARG A 42 -3.22 -3.98 8.69
N LEU A 43 -2.16 -3.39 8.17
CA LEU A 43 -2.24 -2.12 7.45
C LEU A 43 -1.54 -2.31 6.11
N VAL A 44 -2.01 -1.59 5.11
CA VAL A 44 -1.36 -1.60 3.80
C VAL A 44 -0.88 -0.18 3.52
N ARG A 45 0.38 -0.06 3.14
CA ARG A 45 0.96 1.24 2.84
C ARG A 45 1.42 1.28 1.39
N PHE A 46 1.03 2.36 0.72
CA PHE A 46 1.49 2.65 -0.64
C PHE A 46 2.47 3.80 -0.57
N ALA A 47 3.61 3.64 -1.21
CA ALA A 47 4.64 4.65 -1.21
C ALA A 47 5.41 4.59 -2.52
N TYR A 48 6.30 5.52 -2.72
CA TYR A 48 7.25 5.40 -3.80
C TYR A 48 8.65 5.56 -3.22
N ALA A 49 9.62 5.02 -3.92
CA ALA A 49 10.99 5.04 -3.45
C ALA A 49 11.92 5.40 -4.59
N THR A 50 12.97 6.12 -4.24
CA THR A 50 14.09 6.36 -5.14
C THR A 50 15.32 5.84 -4.43
N SER A 51 16.18 5.13 -5.17
CA SER A 51 17.39 4.55 -4.59
C SER A 51 17.08 3.60 -3.43
N GLY A 52 15.95 2.91 -3.50
CA GLY A 52 15.62 1.91 -2.51
C GLY A 52 15.06 2.42 -1.20
N THR A 53 14.95 3.72 -1.04
CA THR A 53 14.44 4.32 0.20
C THR A 53 13.03 4.86 -0.02
N ALA A 54 12.11 4.46 0.85
CA ALA A 54 10.75 4.96 0.77
C ALA A 54 10.74 6.46 1.02
N ARG A 55 10.00 7.15 0.17
CA ARG A 55 9.97 8.59 0.22
C ARG A 55 8.59 9.12 0.54
N ARG A 56 8.40 10.39 0.26
CA ARG A 56 7.17 11.10 0.56
C ARG A 56 5.97 10.49 -0.11
N GLY A 57 4.84 10.75 0.50
CA GLY A 57 3.57 10.40 -0.06
C GLY A 57 3.08 9.02 0.31
N PRO A 58 3.59 8.40 1.38
CA PRO A 58 3.03 7.12 1.75
C PRO A 58 1.58 7.32 2.20
N VAL A 59 0.72 6.45 1.70
CA VAL A 59 -0.66 6.40 2.12
C VAL A 59 -0.84 5.09 2.84
N THR A 60 -1.22 5.15 4.11
CA THR A 60 -1.41 3.95 4.91
C THR A 60 -2.89 3.74 5.15
N LEU A 61 -3.37 2.55 4.82
CA LEU A 61 -4.76 2.18 4.98
C LEU A 61 -4.88 1.13 6.07
N ARG A 62 -5.76 1.38 7.02
CA ARG A 62 -6.08 0.42 8.06
C ARG A 62 -7.13 -0.54 7.54
N ARG A 63 -7.44 -1.54 8.36
CA ARG A 63 -8.45 -2.52 7.98
C ARG A 63 -9.77 -1.87 7.59
N ARG A 64 -10.25 -0.92 8.40
CA ARG A 64 -11.49 -0.23 8.08
C ARG A 64 -11.41 0.56 6.79
N ASP A 65 -10.24 1.13 6.52
CA ASP A 65 -10.04 1.89 5.30
C ASP A 65 -10.03 0.98 4.09
N LEU A 66 -9.47 -0.21 4.23
CA LEU A 66 -9.47 -1.20 3.15
C LEU A 66 -10.90 -1.68 2.87
N GLU A 67 -11.71 -1.82 3.91
CA GLU A 67 -13.11 -2.19 3.72
C GLU A 67 -13.86 -1.08 2.99
N ARG A 68 -13.57 0.17 3.34
CA ARG A 68 -14.17 1.31 2.65
C ARG A 68 -13.71 1.39 1.20
N LEU A 69 -12.44 1.09 0.96
CA LEU A 69 -11.91 1.05 -0.39
C LEU A 69 -12.64 -0.01 -1.21
N ARG A 70 -12.81 -1.17 -0.63
CA ARG A 70 -13.51 -2.26 -1.31
C ARG A 70 -14.94 -1.86 -1.65
N ALA A 71 -15.63 -1.27 -0.70
CA ALA A 71 -16.99 -0.81 -0.93
C ALA A 71 -17.05 0.26 -2.00
N GLY A 72 -16.09 1.19 -1.97
CA GLY A 72 -16.03 2.24 -2.97
C GLY A 72 -15.76 1.71 -4.36
N LEU A 73 -14.93 0.68 -4.47
CA LEU A 73 -14.64 0.08 -5.76
C LEU A 73 -15.86 -0.64 -6.35
N ALA A 74 -16.72 -1.16 -5.50
CA ALA A 74 -17.93 -1.81 -5.98
C ALA A 74 -18.83 -0.87 -6.77
N GLU A 75 -18.73 0.44 -6.49
CA GLU A 75 -19.52 1.45 -7.19
C GLU A 75 -18.74 2.10 -8.34
N ARG A 76 -17.54 1.63 -8.59
CA ARG A 76 -16.66 2.18 -9.63
C ARG A 76 -16.06 1.05 -10.45
N PRO A 77 -16.88 0.42 -11.29
CA PRO A 77 -16.44 -0.81 -11.98
C PRO A 77 -15.21 -0.61 -12.88
N ALA A 78 -15.08 0.55 -13.49
CA ALA A 78 -13.92 0.79 -14.34
C ALA A 78 -12.64 0.84 -13.53
N LEU A 79 -12.70 1.50 -12.37
CA LEU A 79 -11.54 1.58 -11.50
C LEU A 79 -11.21 0.21 -10.91
N ALA A 80 -12.23 -0.52 -10.49
CA ALA A 80 -12.03 -1.85 -9.96
C ALA A 80 -11.41 -2.78 -10.99
N GLU A 81 -11.86 -2.67 -12.22
CA GLU A 81 -11.30 -3.50 -13.30
C GLU A 81 -9.84 -3.13 -13.57
N ALA A 82 -9.54 -1.84 -13.57
CA ALA A 82 -8.16 -1.39 -13.79
C ALA A 82 -7.22 -1.91 -12.70
N LEU A 83 -7.74 -2.09 -11.50
CA LEU A 83 -6.96 -2.63 -10.38
C LEU A 83 -6.93 -4.15 -10.36
N GLY A 84 -7.43 -4.79 -11.42
CA GLY A 84 -7.38 -6.23 -11.52
C GLY A 84 -8.29 -6.96 -10.55
N GLY A 85 -9.39 -6.31 -10.17
CA GLY A 85 -10.33 -6.93 -9.23
C GLY A 85 -9.85 -6.90 -7.80
N LEU A 86 -8.93 -6.02 -7.48
CA LEU A 86 -8.36 -5.93 -6.14
C LEU A 86 -9.43 -5.85 -5.06
N GLY A 87 -10.50 -5.13 -5.30
CA GLY A 87 -11.60 -5.04 -4.35
C GLY A 87 -12.58 -6.20 -4.44
N GLY A 88 -12.48 -6.99 -5.47
CA GLY A 88 -13.43 -8.05 -5.73
C GLY A 88 -13.20 -9.33 -4.96
N GLY A 89 -12.10 -9.41 -4.29
CA GLY A 89 -11.85 -10.56 -3.46
C GLY A 89 -11.86 -11.89 -4.19
N GLY A 90 -11.79 -11.82 -5.45
CA GLY A 90 -11.80 -13.05 -6.24
C GLY A 90 -10.59 -13.84 -5.92
#